data_4cfc751bd8addfaf05f026223c098415
#
_entry.id   4cfc751bd8addfaf05f026223c098415
#
_cell.length_a   1.000
_cell.length_b   1.000
_cell.length_c   1.000
_cell.angle_alpha   90.00
_cell.angle_beta   90.00
_cell.angle_gamma   90.00
#
_symmetry.space_group_name_H-M   'P 1'
#
loop_
_entity.id
_entity.type
_entity.pdbx_description
1 polymer ?
#
loop_
_entity_poly.entity_id
_entity_poly.type
_entity_poly.pdbx_seq_one_letter_code
_entity_poly.pdbx_strand_id
1 'polypeptide(L)'
;MKNQIDDREKNAAETSVNETNEVNETICKAAIDKSNENASETAVNDATGNAVNDATGNAVNDEATASDGYEIKNSADGNPFGMTVSSNKPKTPSGAWKKFVAILKYIFIDGLSGMALGLFATLIIGTIIGKIGSIIGGTIGVYIVIAGKFAQFMMGAGIALGMGYKLKKAPLVAISAAVVGMLASFAGKIVANNAVVIDYTKVGEPLCAFIASFVALEVGSLVAGKTKVDIIVTPLVAVASGALVALLLGKPIDTVMGFLREVIRYSGQQQPFLMGVLVAVLMGVFLTLPISSAAIGLILGLDGIVAGAAVVGCCTHMVGYAVMSFRENKWGGLLAQGVGTSMLQMPNLVRKPILWLPPVIVSAILGPISTCALKITSTATGSGMGTAGLVGIFETVTSLTEGGMGVWLAITEVVCFDMILPAALCLAISELMRRIGWIKYSDLKLDL
;
A
#
# COMPACT_ATOMS: atom_id res chain seq x y z
N MET A 1 58.58 -6.03 8.76
CA MET A 1 57.47 -6.55 9.59
C MET A 1 56.08 -6.11 9.04
N LYS A 2 55.87 -4.87 8.63
CA LYS A 2 54.57 -4.41 8.09
C LYS A 2 54.21 -5.05 6.76
N ASN A 3 55.16 -5.26 5.83
CA ASN A 3 54.92 -5.88 4.53
C ASN A 3 54.60 -7.38 4.61
N GLN A 4 55.06 -8.09 5.67
CA GLN A 4 54.76 -9.52 5.86
C GLN A 4 53.36 -9.75 6.46
N ILE A 5 52.77 -8.75 7.11
CA ILE A 5 51.39 -8.82 7.64
C ILE A 5 50.39 -8.59 6.51
N ASP A 6 50.64 -7.60 5.62
CA ASP A 6 49.82 -7.31 4.46
C ASP A 6 49.73 -8.50 3.46
N ASP A 7 50.86 -9.19 3.23
CA ASP A 7 50.89 -10.36 2.34
C ASP A 7 50.13 -11.58 2.95
N ARG A 8 50.14 -11.72 4.28
CA ARG A 8 49.36 -12.78 4.94
C ARG A 8 47.87 -12.51 4.94
N GLU A 9 47.42 -11.29 5.14
CA GLU A 9 46.04 -10.90 5.07
C GLU A 9 45.46 -11.03 3.64
N LYS A 10 46.28 -10.67 2.63
CA LYS A 10 45.91 -10.82 1.23
C LYS A 10 45.76 -12.29 0.79
N ASN A 11 46.69 -13.15 1.20
CA ASN A 11 46.61 -14.58 0.94
C ASN A 11 45.44 -15.24 1.69
N ALA A 12 45.13 -14.83 2.91
CA ALA A 12 43.96 -15.32 3.65
C ALA A 12 42.65 -14.90 2.99
N ALA A 13 42.57 -13.67 2.44
CA ALA A 13 41.38 -13.21 1.72
C ALA A 13 41.18 -13.93 0.37
N GLU A 14 42.27 -14.19 -0.38
CA GLU A 14 42.19 -14.97 -1.63
C GLU A 14 41.83 -16.43 -1.40
N THR A 15 42.30 -17.04 -0.31
CA THR A 15 41.94 -18.42 0.06
C THR A 15 40.46 -18.53 0.44
N SER A 16 39.92 -17.55 1.21
CA SER A 16 38.50 -17.52 1.60
C SER A 16 37.56 -17.28 0.39
N VAL A 17 37.98 -16.50 -0.60
CA VAL A 17 37.22 -16.26 -1.83
C VAL A 17 37.17 -17.53 -2.70
N ASN A 18 38.29 -18.29 -2.79
CA ASN A 18 38.34 -19.53 -3.55
C ASN A 18 37.50 -20.64 -2.89
N GLU A 19 37.56 -20.80 -1.56
CA GLU A 19 36.69 -21.74 -0.84
C GLU A 19 35.21 -21.40 -1.01
N THR A 20 34.84 -20.11 -1.02
CA THR A 20 33.46 -19.69 -1.23
C THR A 20 32.98 -19.98 -2.65
N ASN A 21 33.86 -19.84 -3.64
CA ASN A 21 33.55 -20.13 -5.04
C ASN A 21 33.37 -21.64 -5.28
N GLU A 22 34.21 -22.50 -4.69
CA GLU A 22 34.04 -23.95 -4.78
C GLU A 22 32.73 -24.45 -4.12
N VAL A 23 32.35 -23.87 -2.98
CA VAL A 23 31.09 -24.18 -2.30
C VAL A 23 29.91 -23.76 -3.17
N ASN A 24 29.95 -22.56 -3.78
CA ASN A 24 28.90 -22.08 -4.67
C ASN A 24 28.78 -22.91 -5.96
N GLU A 25 29.90 -23.37 -6.55
CA GLU A 25 29.85 -24.25 -7.70
C GLU A 25 29.24 -25.62 -7.36
N THR A 26 29.53 -26.14 -6.18
CA THR A 26 28.97 -27.39 -5.70
C THR A 26 27.46 -27.28 -5.44
N ILE A 27 27.00 -26.17 -4.85
CA ILE A 27 25.58 -25.89 -4.62
C ILE A 27 24.84 -25.73 -5.95
N CYS A 28 25.44 -25.03 -6.94
CA CYS A 28 24.83 -24.87 -8.25
C CYS A 28 24.70 -26.19 -9.00
N LYS A 29 25.69 -27.06 -8.94
CA LYS A 29 25.61 -28.41 -9.54
C LYS A 29 24.52 -29.27 -8.89
N ALA A 30 24.42 -29.26 -7.55
CA ALA A 30 23.39 -30.00 -6.83
C ALA A 30 21.98 -29.47 -7.11
N ALA A 31 21.83 -28.16 -7.38
CA ALA A 31 20.53 -27.54 -7.75
C ALA A 31 20.12 -27.91 -9.18
N ILE A 32 21.07 -28.01 -10.11
CA ILE A 32 20.83 -28.42 -11.50
C ILE A 32 20.44 -29.90 -11.58
N ASP A 33 21.09 -30.76 -10.83
CA ASP A 33 20.77 -32.19 -10.79
C ASP A 33 19.37 -32.46 -10.22
N LYS A 34 18.97 -31.76 -9.14
CA LYS A 34 17.60 -31.80 -8.61
C LYS A 34 16.55 -31.23 -9.57
N SER A 35 16.89 -30.23 -10.37
CA SER A 35 16.00 -29.68 -11.38
C SER A 35 15.74 -30.67 -12.52
N ASN A 36 16.74 -31.45 -12.90
CA ASN A 36 16.63 -32.45 -13.95
C ASN A 36 15.86 -33.73 -13.48
N GLU A 37 15.96 -34.10 -12.22
CA GLU A 37 15.14 -35.17 -11.63
C GLU A 37 13.66 -34.81 -11.60
N ASN A 38 13.31 -33.58 -11.16
CA ASN A 38 11.92 -33.11 -11.15
C ASN A 38 11.32 -32.94 -12.56
N ALA A 39 12.13 -32.60 -13.56
CA ALA A 39 11.66 -32.51 -14.94
C ALA A 39 11.33 -33.88 -15.56
N SER A 40 11.97 -34.94 -15.11
CA SER A 40 11.66 -36.31 -15.57
C SER A 40 10.40 -36.90 -14.92
N GLU A 41 10.07 -36.53 -13.67
CA GLU A 41 8.82 -36.95 -13.02
C GLU A 41 7.58 -36.24 -13.56
N THR A 42 7.71 -34.96 -13.99
CA THR A 42 6.58 -34.20 -14.56
C THR A 42 6.21 -34.69 -15.98
N ALA A 43 7.17 -35.20 -16.74
CA ALA A 43 6.94 -35.73 -18.09
C ALA A 43 6.21 -37.10 -18.12
N VAL A 44 6.20 -37.83 -17.02
CA VAL A 44 5.53 -39.15 -16.92
C VAL A 44 4.04 -38.98 -16.50
N ASN A 45 3.66 -37.89 -15.86
CA ASN A 45 2.28 -37.67 -15.40
C ASN A 45 1.37 -36.97 -16.42
N ASP A 46 1.90 -36.36 -17.48
CA ASP A 46 1.09 -35.71 -18.53
C ASP A 46 0.62 -36.67 -19.65
N ALA A 47 1.04 -37.92 -19.65
CA ALA A 47 0.68 -38.90 -20.67
C ALA A 47 -0.57 -39.75 -20.39
N THR A 48 -1.24 -39.60 -19.23
CA THR A 48 -2.38 -40.45 -18.83
C THR A 48 -3.69 -39.71 -18.51
N GLY A 49 -3.83 -38.45 -18.86
CA GLY A 49 -4.96 -37.60 -18.45
C GLY A 49 -5.87 -37.03 -19.55
N ASN A 50 -5.96 -37.63 -20.75
CA ASN A 50 -6.91 -37.18 -21.76
C ASN A 50 -7.74 -38.32 -22.35
N ALA A 51 -8.81 -38.69 -21.65
CA ALA A 51 -10.00 -39.31 -22.27
C ALA A 51 -11.15 -39.26 -21.23
N VAL A 52 -12.32 -38.85 -21.68
CA VAL A 52 -13.65 -38.84 -21.04
C VAL A 52 -14.08 -37.48 -20.45
N ASN A 53 -14.82 -36.73 -21.24
CA ASN A 53 -16.20 -36.32 -21.01
C ASN A 53 -16.67 -35.27 -22.04
N ASP A 54 -17.23 -35.82 -23.14
CA ASP A 54 -18.21 -35.14 -23.97
C ASP A 54 -19.61 -35.57 -23.47
N ALA A 55 -20.58 -34.68 -23.60
CA ALA A 55 -22.01 -34.86 -23.42
C ALA A 55 -22.60 -34.47 -22.05
N THR A 56 -23.17 -33.30 -21.98
CA THR A 56 -24.62 -33.07 -21.88
C THR A 56 -24.88 -31.56 -21.72
N GLY A 57 -25.64 -31.02 -22.69
CA GLY A 57 -26.16 -29.66 -22.63
C GLY A 57 -27.35 -29.56 -21.68
N ASN A 58 -27.51 -28.38 -21.12
CA ASN A 58 -28.84 -27.82 -20.81
C ASN A 58 -28.74 -26.30 -20.65
N ALA A 59 -29.54 -25.65 -21.47
CA ALA A 59 -29.83 -24.24 -21.44
C ALA A 59 -30.62 -23.90 -20.16
N VAL A 60 -30.21 -22.88 -19.43
CA VAL A 60 -31.08 -22.17 -18.48
C VAL A 60 -30.93 -20.68 -18.72
N ASN A 61 -32.07 -20.06 -18.92
CA ASN A 61 -32.29 -18.66 -19.17
C ASN A 61 -31.80 -17.77 -18.02
N ASP A 62 -30.99 -16.77 -18.34
CA ASP A 62 -30.73 -15.64 -17.44
C ASP A 62 -31.68 -14.49 -17.81
N GLU A 63 -32.69 -14.28 -16.97
CA GLU A 63 -33.45 -13.04 -16.91
C GLU A 63 -32.62 -11.94 -16.29
N ALA A 64 -32.17 -10.99 -17.10
CA ALA A 64 -31.61 -9.75 -16.64
C ALA A 64 -32.71 -8.79 -16.20
N THR A 65 -32.87 -8.58 -14.90
CA THR A 65 -33.70 -7.50 -14.35
C THR A 65 -32.90 -6.19 -14.36
N ALA A 66 -33.15 -5.38 -15.37
CA ALA A 66 -32.80 -3.97 -15.38
C ALA A 66 -33.88 -3.19 -14.62
N SER A 67 -33.54 -2.61 -13.46
CA SER A 67 -34.39 -1.68 -12.73
C SER A 67 -33.98 -0.24 -13.04
N ASP A 68 -34.43 0.32 -14.15
CA ASP A 68 -34.50 1.76 -14.33
C ASP A 68 -35.94 2.21 -14.16
N GLY A 69 -36.13 3.08 -13.14
CA GLY A 69 -37.44 3.61 -12.77
C GLY A 69 -38.04 4.49 -13.84
N TYR A 70 -39.06 3.99 -14.46
CA TYR A 70 -39.99 4.79 -15.26
C TYR A 70 -41.32 4.93 -14.50
N GLU A 71 -41.65 6.15 -14.11
CA GLU A 71 -42.98 6.50 -13.63
C GLU A 71 -43.90 6.76 -14.83
N ILE A 72 -44.84 5.85 -15.03
CA ILE A 72 -45.88 6.00 -16.08
C ILE A 72 -47.04 6.78 -15.46
N LYS A 73 -47.22 8.05 -15.85
CA LYS A 73 -48.44 8.81 -15.54
C LYS A 73 -49.43 8.63 -16.71
N ASN A 74 -50.52 7.96 -16.42
CA ASN A 74 -51.66 7.87 -17.32
C ASN A 74 -52.37 9.22 -17.35
N SER A 75 -52.46 9.86 -18.49
CA SER A 75 -53.36 10.99 -18.74
C SER A 75 -54.71 10.51 -19.20
N ALA A 76 -55.76 11.00 -18.55
CA ALA A 76 -57.14 10.63 -18.73
C ALA A 76 -57.80 11.36 -19.90
N ASP A 77 -57.18 11.35 -21.08
CA ASP A 77 -57.86 11.81 -22.33
C ASP A 77 -57.61 10.80 -23.46
N GLY A 78 -58.66 10.19 -23.92
CA GLY A 78 -58.76 9.02 -24.76
C GLY A 78 -58.14 9.12 -26.15
N ASN A 79 -56.84 9.30 -26.25
CA ASN A 79 -56.08 9.19 -27.51
C ASN A 79 -55.00 8.09 -27.36
N PRO A 80 -55.13 6.95 -28.07
CA PRO A 80 -54.23 5.80 -27.86
C PRO A 80 -52.82 5.93 -28.44
N PHE A 81 -52.44 7.07 -28.98
CA PHE A 81 -51.10 7.29 -29.57
C PHE A 81 -50.41 8.61 -29.25
N GLY A 82 -50.80 9.27 -28.17
CA GLY A 82 -50.18 10.54 -27.73
C GLY A 82 -49.18 10.41 -26.58
N MET A 83 -48.04 9.73 -26.75
CA MET A 83 -46.95 9.81 -25.84
C MET A 83 -46.11 11.06 -26.08
N THR A 84 -46.37 12.15 -25.36
CA THR A 84 -45.42 13.26 -25.28
C THR A 84 -44.43 12.99 -24.14
N VAL A 85 -43.27 12.48 -24.49
CA VAL A 85 -42.13 12.38 -23.60
C VAL A 85 -41.52 13.77 -23.44
N SER A 86 -41.87 14.47 -22.37
CA SER A 86 -41.14 15.69 -21.93
C SER A 86 -39.76 15.28 -21.44
N SER A 87 -38.78 15.32 -22.34
CA SER A 87 -37.38 15.05 -22.00
C SER A 87 -36.77 16.30 -21.35
N ASN A 88 -36.92 16.42 -20.03
CA ASN A 88 -35.97 17.22 -19.25
C ASN A 88 -34.67 16.40 -19.14
N LYS A 89 -33.90 16.35 -20.24
CA LYS A 89 -32.54 15.79 -20.20
C LYS A 89 -31.70 16.70 -19.31
N PRO A 90 -31.14 16.19 -18.19
CA PRO A 90 -30.05 16.86 -17.52
C PRO A 90 -28.97 17.08 -18.58
N LYS A 91 -28.40 18.28 -18.65
CA LYS A 91 -27.30 18.64 -19.56
C LYS A 91 -26.22 17.56 -19.45
N THR A 92 -26.16 16.66 -20.42
CA THR A 92 -25.12 15.63 -20.50
C THR A 92 -23.76 16.33 -20.59
N PRO A 93 -22.82 16.05 -19.70
CA PRO A 93 -21.47 16.61 -19.78
C PRO A 93 -20.90 16.35 -21.17
N SER A 94 -20.17 17.32 -21.73
CA SER A 94 -19.54 17.21 -23.06
C SER A 94 -18.76 15.91 -23.16
N GLY A 95 -18.68 15.29 -24.35
CA GLY A 95 -17.97 14.01 -24.53
C GLY A 95 -16.50 14.06 -24.07
N ALA A 96 -15.88 15.25 -24.10
CA ALA A 96 -14.54 15.49 -23.58
C ALA A 96 -14.51 15.38 -22.03
N TRP A 97 -15.49 15.91 -21.31
CA TRP A 97 -15.58 15.79 -19.86
C TRP A 97 -15.79 14.35 -19.39
N LYS A 98 -16.61 13.57 -20.11
CA LYS A 98 -16.79 12.13 -19.81
C LYS A 98 -15.49 11.34 -20.01
N LYS A 99 -14.73 11.62 -21.06
CA LYS A 99 -13.41 11.01 -21.31
C LYS A 99 -12.41 11.40 -20.22
N PHE A 100 -12.35 12.66 -19.82
CA PHE A 100 -11.48 13.14 -18.77
C PHE A 100 -11.79 12.46 -17.41
N VAL A 101 -13.07 12.39 -17.03
CA VAL A 101 -13.50 11.69 -15.80
C VAL A 101 -13.17 10.19 -15.87
N ALA A 102 -13.31 9.56 -17.05
CA ALA A 102 -12.94 8.14 -17.22
C ALA A 102 -11.44 7.93 -17.05
N ILE A 103 -10.59 8.81 -17.57
CA ILE A 103 -9.13 8.76 -17.38
C ILE A 103 -8.79 8.97 -15.90
N LEU A 104 -9.40 9.95 -15.22
CA LEU A 104 -9.19 10.15 -13.79
C LEU A 104 -9.59 8.92 -12.96
N LYS A 105 -10.73 8.29 -13.28
CA LYS A 105 -11.15 7.05 -12.63
C LYS A 105 -10.15 5.93 -12.85
N TYR A 106 -9.67 5.76 -14.07
CA TYR A 106 -8.67 4.74 -14.40
C TYR A 106 -7.37 4.93 -13.62
N ILE A 107 -6.85 6.16 -13.53
CA ILE A 107 -5.63 6.45 -12.78
C ILE A 107 -5.85 6.34 -11.26
N PHE A 108 -6.85 7.08 -10.73
CA PHE A 108 -7.03 7.27 -9.29
C PHE A 108 -7.87 6.19 -8.61
N ILE A 109 -8.58 5.36 -9.36
CA ILE A 109 -9.35 4.26 -8.78
C ILE A 109 -8.67 2.94 -9.08
N ASP A 110 -8.54 2.59 -10.35
CA ASP A 110 -7.98 1.29 -10.75
C ASP A 110 -6.46 1.24 -10.48
N GLY A 111 -5.73 2.31 -10.81
CA GLY A 111 -4.30 2.43 -10.53
C GLY A 111 -3.97 2.38 -9.04
N LEU A 112 -4.69 3.18 -8.20
CA LEU A 112 -4.48 3.17 -6.75
C LEU A 112 -4.91 1.85 -6.10
N SER A 113 -5.97 1.18 -6.60
CA SER A 113 -6.32 -0.17 -6.13
C SER A 113 -5.20 -1.17 -6.40
N GLY A 114 -4.61 -1.12 -7.61
CA GLY A 114 -3.46 -1.97 -7.95
C GLY A 114 -2.22 -1.64 -7.11
N MET A 115 -1.93 -0.36 -6.90
CA MET A 115 -0.87 0.09 -5.99
C MET A 115 -1.06 -0.45 -4.58
N ALA A 116 -2.27 -0.33 -4.02
CA ALA A 116 -2.57 -0.79 -2.66
C ALA A 116 -2.38 -2.31 -2.52
N LEU A 117 -2.78 -3.09 -3.53
CA LEU A 117 -2.55 -4.54 -3.57
C LEU A 117 -1.05 -4.87 -3.51
N GLY A 118 -0.24 -4.18 -4.32
CA GLY A 118 1.20 -4.36 -4.34
C GLY A 118 1.88 -3.96 -3.03
N LEU A 119 1.48 -2.83 -2.44
CA LEU A 119 1.94 -2.39 -1.12
C LEU A 119 1.62 -3.39 -0.02
N PHE A 120 0.40 -3.94 -0.04
CA PHE A 120 0.01 -4.94 0.94
C PHE A 120 0.91 -6.18 0.86
N ALA A 121 1.10 -6.73 -0.36
CA ALA A 121 1.88 -7.94 -0.57
C ALA A 121 3.37 -7.80 -0.23
N THR A 122 3.93 -6.60 -0.30
CA THR A 122 5.36 -6.35 -0.07
C THR A 122 5.63 -5.60 1.24
N LEU A 123 5.24 -4.34 1.34
CA LEU A 123 5.55 -3.49 2.48
C LEU A 123 4.89 -4.00 3.76
N ILE A 124 3.58 -4.27 3.73
CA ILE A 124 2.83 -4.63 4.93
C ILE A 124 3.23 -6.03 5.40
N ILE A 125 3.21 -7.02 4.51
CA ILE A 125 3.64 -8.38 4.86
C ILE A 125 5.10 -8.40 5.30
N GLY A 126 5.99 -7.65 4.63
CA GLY A 126 7.39 -7.51 5.05
C GLY A 126 7.53 -6.92 6.46
N THR A 127 6.70 -5.95 6.82
CA THR A 127 6.69 -5.36 8.18
C THR A 127 6.23 -6.39 9.22
N ILE A 128 5.17 -7.15 8.94
CA ILE A 128 4.67 -8.21 9.82
C ILE A 128 5.74 -9.29 10.04
N ILE A 129 6.34 -9.78 8.95
CA ILE A 129 7.43 -10.78 9.01
C ILE A 129 8.61 -10.25 9.84
N GLY A 130 9.03 -9.00 9.58
CA GLY A 130 10.11 -8.36 10.34
C GLY A 130 9.82 -8.28 11.84
N LYS A 131 8.58 -7.94 12.22
CA LYS A 131 8.17 -7.88 13.64
C LYS A 131 8.13 -9.27 14.29
N ILE A 132 7.61 -10.29 13.59
CA ILE A 132 7.65 -11.68 14.05
C ILE A 132 9.10 -12.12 14.30
N GLY A 133 10.02 -11.81 13.37
CA GLY A 133 11.44 -12.11 13.55
C GLY A 133 12.06 -11.42 14.77
N SER A 134 11.68 -10.17 15.02
CA SER A 134 12.14 -9.44 16.22
C SER A 134 11.64 -10.06 17.53
N ILE A 135 10.41 -10.60 17.55
CA ILE A 135 9.82 -11.27 18.71
C ILE A 135 10.50 -12.62 18.96
N ILE A 136 10.78 -13.40 17.92
CA ILE A 136 11.46 -14.71 18.02
C ILE A 136 12.88 -14.52 18.55
N GLY A 137 13.60 -13.49 18.09
CA GLY A 137 14.97 -13.21 18.50
C GLY A 137 15.98 -14.27 18.07
N GLY A 138 17.21 -14.20 18.58
CA GLY A 138 18.28 -15.13 18.24
C GLY A 138 18.63 -15.15 16.74
N THR A 139 19.41 -16.14 16.31
CA THR A 139 19.88 -16.25 14.91
C THR A 139 18.73 -16.45 13.93
N ILE A 140 17.73 -17.26 14.29
CA ILE A 140 16.55 -17.50 13.45
C ILE A 140 15.74 -16.24 13.27
N GLY A 141 15.52 -15.48 14.35
CA GLY A 141 14.83 -14.19 14.31
C GLY A 141 15.51 -13.19 13.38
N VAL A 142 16.85 -13.14 13.37
CA VAL A 142 17.62 -12.28 12.45
C VAL A 142 17.33 -12.62 10.99
N TYR A 143 17.33 -13.91 10.60
CA TYR A 143 17.02 -14.30 9.22
C TYR A 143 15.58 -13.92 8.83
N ILE A 144 14.63 -14.07 9.73
CA ILE A 144 13.23 -13.66 9.50
C ILE A 144 13.13 -12.13 9.33
N VAL A 145 13.84 -11.34 10.16
CA VAL A 145 13.91 -9.88 10.02
C VAL A 145 14.51 -9.48 8.67
N ILE A 146 15.57 -10.15 8.23
CA ILE A 146 16.18 -9.90 6.92
C ILE A 146 15.18 -10.17 5.80
N ALA A 147 14.47 -11.31 5.82
CA ALA A 147 13.43 -11.62 4.84
C ALA A 147 12.33 -10.56 4.80
N GLY A 148 11.88 -10.09 5.97
CA GLY A 148 10.92 -8.98 6.07
C GLY A 148 11.42 -7.67 5.46
N LYS A 149 12.69 -7.31 5.70
CA LYS A 149 13.33 -6.12 5.11
C LYS A 149 13.43 -6.22 3.58
N PHE A 150 13.78 -7.39 3.03
CA PHE A 150 13.78 -7.59 1.59
C PHE A 150 12.39 -7.44 0.98
N ALA A 151 11.35 -7.97 1.63
CA ALA A 151 9.97 -7.79 1.17
C ALA A 151 9.59 -6.29 1.15
N GLN A 152 9.94 -5.53 2.19
CA GLN A 152 9.71 -4.08 2.25
C GLN A 152 10.50 -3.33 1.16
N PHE A 153 11.76 -3.71 0.93
CA PHE A 153 12.60 -3.13 -0.12
C PHE A 153 11.98 -3.31 -1.51
N MET A 154 11.37 -4.46 -1.78
CA MET A 154 10.69 -4.76 -3.05
C MET A 154 9.36 -4.02 -3.25
N MET A 155 9.00 -3.08 -2.38
CA MET A 155 7.75 -2.32 -2.42
C MET A 155 7.47 -1.68 -3.79
N GLY A 156 8.47 -1.05 -4.40
CA GLY A 156 8.31 -0.40 -5.71
C GLY A 156 7.96 -1.39 -6.83
N ALA A 157 8.59 -2.57 -6.84
CA ALA A 157 8.25 -3.63 -7.76
C ALA A 157 6.85 -4.19 -7.49
N GLY A 158 6.48 -4.35 -6.22
CA GLY A 158 5.14 -4.77 -5.80
C GLY A 158 4.05 -3.82 -6.30
N ILE A 159 4.25 -2.51 -6.15
CA ILE A 159 3.34 -1.47 -6.69
C ILE A 159 3.12 -1.66 -8.20
N ALA A 160 4.21 -1.78 -8.95
CA ALA A 160 4.13 -1.92 -10.41
C ALA A 160 3.41 -3.20 -10.85
N LEU A 161 3.73 -4.33 -10.22
CA LEU A 161 3.09 -5.62 -10.50
C LEU A 161 1.62 -5.63 -10.08
N GLY A 162 1.29 -5.08 -8.93
CA GLY A 162 -0.10 -4.93 -8.47
C GLY A 162 -0.95 -4.08 -9.44
N MET A 163 -0.39 -2.99 -9.93
CA MET A 163 -1.03 -2.18 -10.98
C MET A 163 -1.14 -2.94 -12.31
N GLY A 164 -0.07 -3.63 -12.74
CA GLY A 164 -0.07 -4.44 -13.94
C GLY A 164 -1.16 -5.50 -13.93
N TYR A 165 -1.33 -6.17 -12.79
CA TYR A 165 -2.39 -7.15 -12.55
C TYR A 165 -3.78 -6.52 -12.61
N LYS A 166 -4.03 -5.44 -11.84
CA LYS A 166 -5.34 -4.78 -11.78
C LYS A 166 -5.75 -4.17 -13.11
N LEU A 167 -4.81 -3.57 -13.83
CA LEU A 167 -5.02 -2.96 -15.14
C LEU A 167 -4.96 -3.98 -16.30
N LYS A 168 -4.83 -5.28 -16.00
CA LYS A 168 -4.78 -6.39 -16.96
C LYS A 168 -3.75 -6.17 -18.08
N LYS A 169 -2.56 -5.71 -17.71
CA LYS A 169 -1.45 -5.50 -18.65
C LYS A 169 -0.76 -6.81 -19.01
N ALA A 170 -0.14 -6.86 -20.20
CA ALA A 170 0.64 -8.03 -20.59
C ALA A 170 1.77 -8.34 -19.59
N PRO A 171 2.07 -9.62 -19.31
CA PRO A 171 3.07 -10.00 -18.29
C PRO A 171 4.43 -9.35 -18.50
N LEU A 172 4.90 -9.30 -19.75
CA LEU A 172 6.18 -8.68 -20.11
C LEU A 172 6.23 -7.18 -19.75
N VAL A 173 5.13 -6.46 -19.97
CA VAL A 173 5.00 -5.04 -19.62
C VAL A 173 5.00 -4.87 -18.10
N ALA A 174 4.25 -5.72 -17.37
CA ALA A 174 4.16 -5.64 -15.91
C ALA A 174 5.52 -5.93 -15.24
N ILE A 175 6.26 -6.93 -15.71
CA ILE A 175 7.60 -7.27 -15.23
C ILE A 175 8.58 -6.12 -15.52
N SER A 176 8.53 -5.54 -16.72
CA SER A 176 9.37 -4.38 -17.07
C SER A 176 9.06 -3.15 -16.20
N ALA A 177 7.78 -2.91 -15.92
CA ALA A 177 7.37 -1.84 -15.02
C ALA A 177 7.83 -2.08 -13.57
N ALA A 178 8.00 -3.33 -13.12
CA ALA A 178 8.54 -3.64 -11.79
C ALA A 178 9.96 -3.10 -11.60
N VAL A 179 10.80 -3.15 -12.64
CA VAL A 179 12.14 -2.54 -12.62
C VAL A 179 12.04 -1.04 -12.44
N VAL A 180 11.10 -0.40 -13.15
CA VAL A 180 10.84 1.05 -13.02
C VAL A 180 10.35 1.40 -11.61
N GLY A 181 9.43 0.61 -11.05
CA GLY A 181 8.92 0.82 -9.71
C GLY A 181 10.01 0.80 -8.65
N MET A 182 10.97 -0.13 -8.76
CA MET A 182 12.15 -0.16 -7.89
C MET A 182 13.02 1.09 -8.04
N LEU A 183 13.38 1.46 -9.27
CA LEU A 183 14.17 2.66 -9.54
C LEU A 183 13.47 3.90 -9.00
N ALA A 184 12.19 4.06 -9.29
CA ALA A 184 11.39 5.22 -8.93
C ALA A 184 11.24 5.38 -7.41
N SER A 185 11.16 4.29 -6.65
CA SER A 185 11.12 4.33 -5.19
C SER A 185 12.29 5.07 -4.57
N PHE A 186 13.44 5.08 -5.23
CA PHE A 186 14.67 5.72 -4.74
C PHE A 186 15.11 6.93 -5.60
N ALA A 187 14.35 7.29 -6.64
CA ALA A 187 14.73 8.31 -7.62
C ALA A 187 15.05 9.68 -6.99
N GLY A 188 14.28 10.12 -6.00
CA GLY A 188 14.55 11.37 -5.28
C GLY A 188 15.93 11.41 -4.65
N LYS A 189 16.35 10.31 -4.00
CA LYS A 189 17.66 10.18 -3.36
C LYS A 189 18.79 10.02 -4.39
N ILE A 190 18.54 9.27 -5.47
CA ILE A 190 19.50 9.08 -6.56
C ILE A 190 19.83 10.43 -7.19
N VAL A 191 18.82 11.23 -7.53
CA VAL A 191 19.01 12.53 -8.18
C VAL A 191 19.60 13.58 -7.21
N ALA A 192 19.19 13.57 -5.93
CA ALA A 192 19.69 14.55 -4.96
C ALA A 192 21.18 14.37 -4.60
N ASN A 193 21.63 13.12 -4.52
CA ASN A 193 22.97 12.79 -4.03
C ASN A 193 23.94 12.34 -5.12
N ASN A 194 23.53 12.29 -6.39
CA ASN A 194 24.26 11.61 -7.47
C ASN A 194 24.74 10.20 -7.05
N ALA A 195 23.94 9.54 -6.17
CA ALA A 195 24.37 8.33 -5.49
C ALA A 195 24.04 7.10 -6.32
N VAL A 196 25.06 6.30 -6.59
CA VAL A 196 24.93 4.99 -7.23
C VAL A 196 24.55 3.92 -6.20
N VAL A 197 24.77 4.19 -4.91
CA VAL A 197 24.52 3.21 -3.83
C VAL A 197 23.09 3.37 -3.30
N ILE A 198 22.30 2.31 -3.43
CA ILE A 198 20.93 2.21 -2.90
C ILE A 198 20.99 1.47 -1.56
N ASP A 199 20.49 2.11 -0.50
CA ASP A 199 20.36 1.51 0.82
C ASP A 199 19.10 0.63 0.87
N TYR A 200 19.29 -0.69 0.75
CA TYR A 200 18.21 -1.67 0.80
C TYR A 200 17.57 -1.85 2.19
N THR A 201 18.13 -1.20 3.22
CA THR A 201 17.53 -1.21 4.56
C THR A 201 16.43 -0.16 4.71
N LYS A 202 16.34 0.78 3.78
CA LYS A 202 15.36 1.86 3.79
C LYS A 202 14.22 1.59 2.81
N VAL A 203 13.03 1.88 3.26
CA VAL A 203 11.82 1.85 2.41
C VAL A 203 11.88 3.03 1.43
N GLY A 204 11.52 2.77 0.19
CA GLY A 204 11.45 3.78 -0.85
C GLY A 204 10.19 4.67 -0.76
N GLU A 205 10.02 5.56 -1.73
CA GLU A 205 8.87 6.47 -1.81
C GLU A 205 7.77 5.89 -2.72
N PRO A 206 6.58 5.56 -2.17
CA PRO A 206 5.51 4.90 -2.93
C PRO A 206 4.92 5.77 -4.05
N LEU A 207 4.83 7.09 -3.85
CA LEU A 207 4.20 8.00 -4.82
C LEU A 207 4.98 8.06 -6.13
N CYS A 208 6.31 8.18 -6.04
CA CYS A 208 7.17 8.17 -7.22
C CYS A 208 7.11 6.82 -7.94
N ALA A 209 7.13 5.71 -7.18
CA ALA A 209 6.97 4.37 -7.72
C ALA A 209 5.64 4.21 -8.47
N PHE A 210 4.53 4.71 -7.91
CA PHE A 210 3.21 4.69 -8.54
C PHE A 210 3.19 5.41 -9.89
N ILE A 211 3.62 6.69 -9.92
CA ILE A 211 3.53 7.52 -11.12
C ILE A 211 4.41 6.95 -12.23
N ALA A 212 5.67 6.64 -11.93
CA ALA A 212 6.62 6.16 -12.94
C ALA A 212 6.24 4.77 -13.47
N SER A 213 5.80 3.86 -12.60
CA SER A 213 5.32 2.54 -13.01
C SER A 213 4.05 2.63 -13.84
N PHE A 214 3.12 3.53 -13.51
CA PHE A 214 1.93 3.76 -14.30
C PHE A 214 2.28 4.18 -15.73
N VAL A 215 3.21 5.13 -15.89
CA VAL A 215 3.68 5.53 -17.23
C VAL A 215 4.36 4.38 -17.96
N ALA A 216 5.20 3.60 -17.29
CA ALA A 216 5.86 2.44 -17.87
C ALA A 216 4.84 1.38 -18.35
N LEU A 217 3.78 1.12 -17.57
CA LEU A 217 2.69 0.22 -17.95
C LEU A 217 1.91 0.71 -19.16
N GLU A 218 1.57 2.01 -19.22
CA GLU A 218 0.83 2.57 -20.34
C GLU A 218 1.67 2.63 -21.60
N VAL A 219 2.88 3.20 -21.54
CA VAL A 219 3.77 3.34 -22.72
C VAL A 219 4.23 1.98 -23.21
N GLY A 220 4.61 1.06 -22.30
CA GLY A 220 4.97 -0.32 -22.66
C GLY A 220 3.81 -1.04 -23.37
N SER A 221 2.57 -0.85 -22.89
CA SER A 221 1.38 -1.45 -23.53
C SER A 221 1.10 -0.93 -24.93
N LEU A 222 1.53 0.32 -25.28
CA LEU A 222 1.38 0.85 -26.63
C LEU A 222 2.23 0.11 -27.65
N VAL A 223 3.32 -0.51 -27.22
CA VAL A 223 4.31 -1.17 -28.11
C VAL A 223 4.17 -2.68 -28.05
N ALA A 224 3.71 -3.23 -26.94
CA ALA A 224 3.60 -4.67 -26.71
C ALA A 224 2.80 -5.38 -27.81
N GLY A 225 3.38 -6.47 -28.35
CA GLY A 225 2.78 -7.29 -29.39
C GLY A 225 2.78 -6.69 -30.79
N LYS A 226 3.43 -5.52 -31.01
CA LYS A 226 3.43 -4.84 -32.33
C LYS A 226 4.69 -5.07 -33.17
N THR A 227 5.74 -5.60 -32.57
CA THR A 227 7.02 -5.80 -33.25
C THR A 227 7.43 -7.27 -33.26
N LYS A 228 8.17 -7.69 -34.31
CA LYS A 228 8.72 -9.06 -34.39
C LYS A 228 9.75 -9.36 -33.30
N VAL A 229 10.33 -8.34 -32.67
CA VAL A 229 11.31 -8.41 -31.58
C VAL A 229 10.73 -7.86 -30.27
N ASP A 230 9.46 -8.12 -30.04
CA ASP A 230 8.68 -7.61 -28.90
C ASP A 230 9.34 -7.87 -27.55
N ILE A 231 9.99 -9.03 -27.40
CA ILE A 231 10.70 -9.41 -26.18
C ILE A 231 11.81 -8.43 -25.77
N ILE A 232 12.37 -7.66 -26.72
CA ILE A 232 13.42 -6.66 -26.46
C ILE A 232 12.81 -5.25 -26.45
N VAL A 233 11.98 -4.94 -27.46
CA VAL A 233 11.47 -3.58 -27.67
C VAL A 233 10.50 -3.16 -26.57
N THR A 234 9.61 -4.05 -26.13
CA THR A 234 8.63 -3.75 -25.06
C THR A 234 9.31 -3.46 -23.71
N PRO A 235 10.23 -4.28 -23.19
CA PRO A 235 10.95 -3.93 -21.96
C PRO A 235 11.77 -2.65 -22.10
N LEU A 236 12.48 -2.48 -23.22
CA LEU A 236 13.29 -1.29 -23.43
C LEU A 236 12.47 0.00 -23.38
N VAL A 237 11.34 0.03 -24.08
CA VAL A 237 10.46 1.20 -24.11
C VAL A 237 9.79 1.44 -22.78
N ALA A 238 9.29 0.39 -22.11
CA ALA A 238 8.67 0.49 -20.78
C ALA A 238 9.66 1.01 -19.75
N VAL A 239 10.86 0.42 -19.68
CA VAL A 239 11.90 0.83 -18.71
C VAL A 239 12.41 2.23 -19.02
N ALA A 240 12.73 2.55 -20.28
CA ALA A 240 13.24 3.87 -20.63
C ALA A 240 12.23 4.99 -20.35
N SER A 241 10.97 4.82 -20.72
CA SER A 241 9.92 5.82 -20.48
C SER A 241 9.64 6.02 -19.00
N GLY A 242 9.53 4.93 -18.23
CA GLY A 242 9.29 5.00 -16.81
C GLY A 242 10.49 5.52 -16.01
N ALA A 243 11.72 5.13 -16.37
CA ALA A 243 12.94 5.66 -15.76
C ALA A 243 13.09 7.15 -16.01
N LEU A 244 12.81 7.62 -17.22
CA LEU A 244 12.81 9.07 -17.53
C LEU A 244 11.85 9.83 -16.60
N VAL A 245 10.62 9.34 -16.43
CA VAL A 245 9.62 9.95 -15.53
C VAL A 245 10.10 9.89 -14.08
N ALA A 246 10.64 8.75 -13.63
CA ALA A 246 11.17 8.57 -12.28
C ALA A 246 12.25 9.61 -11.96
N LEU A 247 13.22 9.80 -12.85
CA LEU A 247 14.33 10.75 -12.64
C LEU A 247 13.86 12.20 -12.72
N LEU A 248 12.92 12.51 -13.61
CA LEU A 248 12.35 13.87 -13.71
C LEU A 248 11.50 14.23 -12.49
N LEU A 249 10.68 13.31 -11.99
CA LEU A 249 9.77 13.55 -10.87
C LEU A 249 10.39 13.26 -9.49
N GLY A 250 11.50 12.54 -9.41
CA GLY A 250 12.14 12.17 -8.15
C GLY A 250 12.42 13.38 -7.26
N LYS A 251 13.07 14.42 -7.79
CA LYS A 251 13.37 15.65 -7.04
C LYS A 251 12.13 16.47 -6.67
N PRO A 252 11.18 16.75 -7.57
CA PRO A 252 9.93 17.41 -7.22
C PRO A 252 9.15 16.69 -6.12
N ILE A 253 9.03 15.36 -6.20
CA ILE A 253 8.32 14.56 -5.18
C ILE A 253 9.06 14.63 -3.84
N ASP A 254 10.38 14.50 -3.82
CA ASP A 254 11.16 14.65 -2.57
C ASP A 254 11.00 16.05 -1.96
N THR A 255 10.90 17.09 -2.78
CA THR A 255 10.60 18.45 -2.33
C THR A 255 9.21 18.55 -1.66
N VAL A 256 8.18 17.94 -2.27
CA VAL A 256 6.84 17.87 -1.67
C VAL A 256 6.88 17.12 -0.35
N MET A 257 7.58 15.99 -0.30
CA MET A 257 7.78 15.24 0.95
C MET A 257 8.53 16.07 2.00
N GLY A 258 9.52 16.87 1.57
CA GLY A 258 10.20 17.85 2.42
C GLY A 258 9.23 18.85 3.04
N PHE A 259 8.34 19.43 2.22
CA PHE A 259 7.31 20.34 2.71
C PHE A 259 6.37 19.68 3.71
N LEU A 260 5.91 18.46 3.44
CA LEU A 260 5.06 17.72 4.39
C LEU A 260 5.77 17.46 5.73
N ARG A 261 7.05 17.13 5.69
CA ARG A 261 7.86 17.01 6.91
C ARG A 261 7.90 18.32 7.70
N GLU A 262 8.11 19.46 7.04
CA GLU A 262 8.12 20.78 7.71
C GLU A 262 6.76 21.09 8.36
N VAL A 263 5.64 20.77 7.71
CA VAL A 263 4.30 20.92 8.29
C VAL A 263 4.14 20.12 9.57
N ILE A 264 4.59 18.86 9.60
CA ILE A 264 4.56 18.03 10.82
C ILE A 264 5.51 18.59 11.88
N ARG A 265 6.73 19.00 11.52
CA ARG A 265 7.69 19.59 12.45
C ARG A 265 7.11 20.84 13.12
N TYR A 266 6.51 21.74 12.34
CA TYR A 266 5.84 22.94 12.87
C TYR A 266 4.68 22.57 13.79
N SER A 267 3.87 21.58 13.40
CA SER A 267 2.76 21.09 14.22
C SER A 267 3.23 20.53 15.56
N GLY A 268 4.35 19.81 15.59
CA GLY A 268 4.97 19.25 16.80
C GLY A 268 5.53 20.29 17.78
N GLN A 269 5.73 21.53 17.34
CA GLN A 269 6.21 22.64 18.19
C GLN A 269 5.09 23.44 18.85
N GLN A 270 3.83 23.13 18.57
CA GLN A 270 2.69 23.84 19.11
C GLN A 270 2.42 23.42 20.56
N GLN A 271 1.50 24.12 21.22
CA GLN A 271 1.00 23.73 22.54
C GLN A 271 0.41 22.32 22.51
N PRO A 272 0.52 21.54 23.59
CA PRO A 272 0.14 20.11 23.61
C PRO A 272 -1.25 19.81 23.04
N PHE A 273 -2.23 20.66 23.29
CA PHE A 273 -3.58 20.50 22.76
C PHE A 273 -3.61 20.62 21.22
N LEU A 274 -3.06 21.71 20.70
CA LEU A 274 -3.04 21.99 19.26
C LEU A 274 -2.10 21.00 18.52
N MET A 275 -0.96 20.68 19.12
CA MET A 275 -0.06 19.65 18.64
C MET A 275 -0.78 18.32 18.50
N GLY A 276 -1.54 17.90 19.53
CA GLY A 276 -2.30 16.66 19.51
C GLY A 276 -3.30 16.62 18.35
N VAL A 277 -4.07 17.68 18.15
CA VAL A 277 -5.01 17.78 17.00
C VAL A 277 -4.28 17.69 15.67
N LEU A 278 -3.29 18.56 15.46
CA LEU A 278 -2.63 18.70 14.17
C LEU A 278 -1.85 17.45 13.80
N VAL A 279 -1.03 16.95 14.72
CA VAL A 279 -0.16 15.77 14.44
C VAL A 279 -1.00 14.53 14.23
N ALA A 280 -2.01 14.26 15.09
CA ALA A 280 -2.86 13.08 14.92
C ALA A 280 -3.64 13.12 13.59
N VAL A 281 -4.26 14.24 13.25
CA VAL A 281 -5.02 14.36 11.99
C VAL A 281 -4.09 14.23 10.79
N LEU A 282 -2.99 14.98 10.76
CA LEU A 282 -2.09 14.99 9.61
C LEU A 282 -1.42 13.63 9.38
N MET A 283 -0.91 13.00 10.45
CA MET A 283 -0.25 11.69 10.33
C MET A 283 -1.24 10.58 9.95
N GLY A 284 -2.46 10.61 10.48
CA GLY A 284 -3.53 9.69 10.06
C GLY A 284 -3.91 9.85 8.59
N VAL A 285 -4.04 11.08 8.13
CA VAL A 285 -4.28 11.38 6.71
C VAL A 285 -3.10 10.93 5.85
N PHE A 286 -1.86 11.22 6.25
CA PHE A 286 -0.65 10.83 5.50
C PHE A 286 -0.49 9.32 5.39
N LEU A 287 -0.83 8.57 6.46
CA LEU A 287 -0.85 7.11 6.42
C LEU A 287 -1.85 6.56 5.39
N THR A 288 -2.98 7.24 5.22
CA THR A 288 -4.03 6.81 4.28
C THR A 288 -3.73 7.24 2.84
N LEU A 289 -2.99 8.33 2.66
CA LEU A 289 -2.51 8.77 1.35
C LEU A 289 -1.38 7.85 0.81
N PRO A 290 -1.15 7.81 -0.51
CA PRO A 290 -0.07 7.01 -1.12
C PRO A 290 1.32 7.65 -0.91
N ILE A 291 1.65 7.93 0.35
CA ILE A 291 2.92 8.50 0.79
C ILE A 291 3.50 7.72 1.97
N SER A 292 4.79 7.84 2.20
CA SER A 292 5.45 7.09 3.29
C SER A 292 5.40 7.85 4.61
N SER A 293 4.30 7.71 5.37
CA SER A 293 4.18 8.27 6.72
C SER A 293 5.28 7.76 7.69
N ALA A 294 5.66 6.49 7.56
CA ALA A 294 6.77 5.93 8.34
C ALA A 294 8.11 6.63 8.04
N ALA A 295 8.39 6.94 6.77
CA ALA A 295 9.58 7.71 6.42
C ALA A 295 9.53 9.14 6.99
N ILE A 296 8.36 9.77 7.02
CA ILE A 296 8.19 11.10 7.63
C ILE A 296 8.52 11.02 9.12
N GLY A 297 7.95 10.09 9.87
CA GLY A 297 8.21 9.91 11.30
C GLY A 297 9.69 9.66 11.62
N LEU A 298 10.34 8.77 10.88
CA LEU A 298 11.76 8.44 11.06
C LEU A 298 12.69 9.59 10.71
N ILE A 299 12.47 10.30 9.60
CA ILE A 299 13.35 11.39 9.15
C ILE A 299 13.25 12.60 10.09
N LEU A 300 12.05 12.87 10.60
CA LEU A 300 11.84 13.95 11.59
C LEU A 300 12.31 13.57 12.99
N GLY A 301 12.57 12.29 13.23
CA GLY A 301 12.88 11.80 14.56
C GLY A 301 11.74 12.10 15.54
N LEU A 302 10.48 11.89 15.12
CA LEU A 302 9.34 12.11 16.02
C LEU A 302 9.46 11.18 17.21
N ASP A 303 9.52 11.73 18.40
CA ASP A 303 9.72 10.98 19.64
C ASP A 303 8.81 11.49 20.76
N GLY A 304 8.66 10.70 21.83
CA GLY A 304 7.88 11.08 23.00
C GLY A 304 6.41 11.34 22.68
N ILE A 305 5.84 12.40 23.25
CA ILE A 305 4.41 12.74 23.13
C ILE A 305 3.98 13.07 21.70
N VAL A 306 4.87 13.67 20.89
CA VAL A 306 4.59 13.97 19.49
C VAL A 306 4.40 12.68 18.67
N ALA A 307 5.29 11.69 18.90
CA ALA A 307 5.17 10.37 18.30
C ALA A 307 3.92 9.64 18.77
N GLY A 308 3.55 9.75 20.05
CA GLY A 308 2.31 9.22 20.61
C GLY A 308 1.07 9.77 19.90
N ALA A 309 0.98 11.10 19.73
CA ALA A 309 -0.11 11.72 18.98
C ALA A 309 -0.20 11.22 17.53
N ALA A 310 0.96 11.04 16.88
CA ALA A 310 1.05 10.50 15.52
C ALA A 310 0.51 9.06 15.44
N VAL A 311 0.90 8.20 16.39
CA VAL A 311 0.39 6.81 16.47
C VAL A 311 -1.12 6.78 16.64
N VAL A 312 -1.67 7.57 17.58
CA VAL A 312 -3.12 7.69 17.81
C VAL A 312 -3.86 8.05 16.52
N GLY A 313 -3.36 9.04 15.78
CA GLY A 313 -3.94 9.43 14.50
C GLY A 313 -3.89 8.30 13.45
N CYS A 314 -2.74 7.66 13.30
CA CYS A 314 -2.54 6.52 12.41
C CYS A 314 -3.45 5.33 12.77
N CYS A 315 -3.52 4.95 14.05
CA CYS A 315 -4.40 3.90 14.55
C CYS A 315 -5.87 4.22 14.29
N THR A 316 -6.26 5.47 14.55
CA THR A 316 -7.64 5.94 14.31
C THR A 316 -8.06 5.76 12.85
N HIS A 317 -7.20 6.10 11.90
CA HIS A 317 -7.50 5.92 10.47
C HIS A 317 -7.57 4.45 10.09
N MET A 318 -6.63 3.62 10.54
CA MET A 318 -6.58 2.20 10.21
C MET A 318 -7.76 1.43 10.81
N VAL A 319 -7.91 1.50 12.13
CA VAL A 319 -8.98 0.81 12.84
C VAL A 319 -10.35 1.40 12.47
N GLY A 320 -10.42 2.72 12.31
CA GLY A 320 -11.62 3.42 11.89
C GLY A 320 -12.16 2.89 10.57
N TYR A 321 -11.36 2.88 9.49
CA TYR A 321 -11.80 2.33 8.20
C TYR A 321 -12.08 0.84 8.27
N ALA A 322 -11.32 0.08 9.05
CA ALA A 322 -11.54 -1.35 9.24
C ALA A 322 -12.95 -1.65 9.77
N VAL A 323 -13.37 -0.95 10.85
CA VAL A 323 -14.68 -1.18 11.46
C VAL A 323 -15.83 -0.55 10.66
N MET A 324 -15.63 0.66 10.11
CA MET A 324 -16.63 1.33 9.27
C MET A 324 -17.03 0.51 8.06
N SER A 325 -16.06 -0.22 7.47
CA SER A 325 -16.26 -1.04 6.27
C SER A 325 -16.58 -2.51 6.57
N PHE A 326 -16.76 -2.89 7.84
CA PHE A 326 -16.96 -4.30 8.23
C PHE A 326 -18.19 -4.93 7.58
N ARG A 327 -19.26 -4.16 7.37
CA ARG A 327 -20.50 -4.65 6.73
C ARG A 327 -20.25 -5.12 5.29
N GLU A 328 -19.39 -4.41 4.57
CA GLU A 328 -19.06 -4.67 3.18
C GLU A 328 -17.94 -5.72 3.02
N ASN A 329 -16.89 -5.63 3.85
CA ASN A 329 -15.64 -6.36 3.64
C ASN A 329 -15.39 -7.49 4.64
N LYS A 330 -16.24 -7.63 5.67
CA LYS A 330 -16.17 -8.68 6.71
C LYS A 330 -14.78 -8.77 7.36
N TRP A 331 -14.39 -9.95 7.83
CA TRP A 331 -13.12 -10.19 8.53
C TRP A 331 -11.89 -9.95 7.66
N GLY A 332 -11.95 -10.30 6.35
CA GLY A 332 -10.85 -10.06 5.42
C GLY A 332 -10.50 -8.57 5.31
N GLY A 333 -11.53 -7.74 5.10
CA GLY A 333 -11.33 -6.29 5.03
C GLY A 333 -10.96 -5.66 6.38
N LEU A 334 -11.48 -6.18 7.50
CA LEU A 334 -11.12 -5.72 8.84
C LEU A 334 -9.63 -5.94 9.12
N LEU A 335 -9.11 -7.13 8.84
CA LEU A 335 -7.69 -7.44 9.05
C LEU A 335 -6.79 -6.71 8.04
N ALA A 336 -7.19 -6.67 6.77
CA ALA A 336 -6.42 -5.99 5.73
C ALA A 336 -6.24 -4.49 6.02
N GLN A 337 -7.24 -3.82 6.57
CA GLN A 337 -7.17 -2.40 6.91
C GLN A 337 -6.67 -2.17 8.34
N GLY A 338 -7.15 -2.94 9.31
CA GLY A 338 -6.82 -2.75 10.72
C GLY A 338 -5.39 -3.14 11.08
N VAL A 339 -4.82 -4.16 10.42
CA VAL A 339 -3.44 -4.61 10.65
C VAL A 339 -2.55 -4.32 9.43
N GLY A 340 -3.13 -4.23 8.25
CA GLY A 340 -2.41 -3.93 7.01
C GLY A 340 -2.24 -2.43 6.78
N THR A 341 -3.21 -1.79 6.12
CA THR A 341 -3.17 -0.34 5.83
C THR A 341 -4.53 0.24 5.49
N SER A 342 -4.80 1.47 5.97
CA SER A 342 -5.96 2.26 5.57
C SER A 342 -5.92 2.72 4.10
N MET A 343 -4.75 2.68 3.46
CA MET A 343 -4.55 3.08 2.06
C MET A 343 -5.41 2.26 1.08
N LEU A 344 -5.82 1.03 1.47
CA LEU A 344 -6.76 0.22 0.70
C LEU A 344 -8.09 0.93 0.41
N GLN A 345 -8.51 1.88 1.27
CA GLN A 345 -9.71 2.68 1.06
C GLN A 345 -9.50 3.86 0.10
N MET A 346 -8.26 4.14 -0.32
CA MET A 346 -7.96 5.31 -1.13
C MET A 346 -8.82 5.45 -2.39
N PRO A 347 -9.10 4.38 -3.17
CA PRO A 347 -10.00 4.48 -4.31
C PRO A 347 -11.42 4.95 -3.94
N ASN A 348 -11.95 4.50 -2.79
CA ASN A 348 -13.26 4.89 -2.30
C ASN A 348 -13.26 6.34 -1.79
N LEU A 349 -12.18 6.76 -1.12
CA LEU A 349 -12.00 8.12 -0.61
C LEU A 349 -11.90 9.15 -1.74
N VAL A 350 -11.28 8.79 -2.86
CA VAL A 350 -11.24 9.63 -4.07
C VAL A 350 -12.63 9.70 -4.72
N ARG A 351 -13.38 8.59 -4.76
CA ARG A 351 -14.76 8.57 -5.27
C ARG A 351 -15.71 9.40 -4.41
N LYS A 352 -15.52 9.37 -3.10
CA LYS A 352 -16.44 9.96 -2.11
C LYS A 352 -15.69 10.58 -0.94
N PRO A 353 -15.23 11.85 -1.06
CA PRO A 353 -14.38 12.49 -0.04
C PRO A 353 -15.02 12.60 1.35
N ILE A 354 -16.34 12.57 1.46
CA ILE A 354 -17.05 12.60 2.75
C ILE A 354 -16.63 11.45 3.70
N LEU A 355 -16.08 10.35 3.14
CA LEU A 355 -15.62 9.20 3.92
C LEU A 355 -14.37 9.49 4.76
N TRP A 356 -13.66 10.60 4.50
CA TRP A 356 -12.57 11.08 5.36
C TRP A 356 -13.05 11.59 6.71
N LEU A 357 -14.30 12.04 6.80
CA LEU A 357 -14.79 12.80 7.94
C LEU A 357 -14.75 12.03 9.27
N PRO A 358 -15.21 10.77 9.38
CA PRO A 358 -15.21 10.07 10.64
C PRO A 358 -13.82 9.87 11.26
N PRO A 359 -12.80 9.34 10.56
CA PRO A 359 -11.47 9.17 11.16
C PRO A 359 -10.79 10.51 11.46
N VAL A 360 -11.00 11.54 10.64
CA VAL A 360 -10.44 12.89 10.87
C VAL A 360 -11.03 13.51 12.13
N ILE A 361 -12.35 13.44 12.32
CA ILE A 361 -13.00 13.96 13.53
C ILE A 361 -12.50 13.21 14.77
N VAL A 362 -12.45 11.88 14.70
CA VAL A 362 -12.00 11.06 15.83
C VAL A 362 -10.52 11.33 16.15
N SER A 363 -9.65 11.45 15.15
CA SER A 363 -8.24 11.83 15.35
C SER A 363 -8.11 13.21 16.00
N ALA A 364 -8.92 14.18 15.58
CA ALA A 364 -8.94 15.52 16.17
C ALA A 364 -9.40 15.53 17.63
N ILE A 365 -10.23 14.57 18.05
CA ILE A 365 -10.68 14.41 19.42
C ILE A 365 -9.66 13.65 20.26
N LEU A 366 -9.16 12.50 19.77
CA LEU A 366 -8.28 11.63 20.51
C LEU A 366 -6.85 12.17 20.61
N GLY A 367 -6.37 12.90 19.59
CA GLY A 367 -5.04 13.51 19.62
C GLY A 367 -4.79 14.38 20.86
N PRO A 368 -5.62 15.40 21.16
CA PRO A 368 -5.46 16.19 22.37
C PRO A 368 -5.60 15.41 23.67
N ILE A 369 -6.45 14.39 23.71
CA ILE A 369 -6.58 13.52 24.90
C ILE A 369 -5.28 12.76 25.12
N SER A 370 -4.67 12.21 24.08
CA SER A 370 -3.39 11.50 24.17
C SER A 370 -2.25 12.39 24.66
N THR A 371 -2.20 13.65 24.21
CA THR A 371 -1.11 14.58 24.55
C THR A 371 -1.28 15.26 25.89
N CYS A 372 -2.50 15.69 26.25
CA CYS A 372 -2.77 16.47 27.46
C CYS A 372 -3.12 15.62 28.67
N ALA A 373 -3.94 14.57 28.49
CA ALA A 373 -4.45 13.76 29.58
C ALA A 373 -3.60 12.51 29.85
N LEU A 374 -3.41 11.68 28.83
CA LEU A 374 -2.73 10.39 28.95
C LEU A 374 -1.20 10.50 28.81
N LYS A 375 -0.73 11.53 28.08
CA LYS A 375 0.70 11.73 27.76
C LYS A 375 1.31 10.50 27.11
N ILE A 376 0.58 9.87 26.20
CA ILE A 376 1.04 8.71 25.46
C ILE A 376 2.32 9.07 24.70
N THR A 377 3.35 8.25 24.88
CA THR A 377 4.64 8.39 24.19
C THR A 377 4.86 7.23 23.24
N SER A 378 5.59 7.49 22.16
CA SER A 378 6.01 6.46 21.21
C SER A 378 7.39 6.80 20.63
N THR A 379 7.89 5.97 19.73
CA THR A 379 9.17 6.15 19.05
C THR A 379 9.00 6.67 17.63
N ALA A 380 10.10 7.15 17.01
CA ALA A 380 10.11 7.57 15.62
C ALA A 380 9.64 6.45 14.66
N THR A 381 9.97 5.20 14.95
CA THR A 381 9.54 4.03 14.17
C THR A 381 8.03 3.82 14.25
N GLY A 382 7.45 3.93 15.45
CA GLY A 382 6.02 3.76 15.68
C GLY A 382 5.18 4.88 15.10
N SER A 383 5.68 6.12 15.12
CA SER A 383 4.93 7.35 14.86
C SER A 383 4.19 7.40 13.52
N GLY A 384 4.69 6.72 12.49
CA GLY A 384 4.07 6.71 11.16
C GLY A 384 3.43 5.39 10.75
N MET A 385 3.33 4.42 11.67
CA MET A 385 2.89 3.05 11.36
C MET A 385 1.49 2.71 11.92
N GLY A 386 1.09 3.32 13.03
CA GLY A 386 -0.17 2.98 13.69
C GLY A 386 -0.30 1.48 13.96
N THR A 387 -1.40 0.87 13.58
CA THR A 387 -1.63 -0.58 13.71
C THR A 387 -1.03 -1.41 12.57
N ALA A 388 -0.31 -0.79 11.60
CA ALA A 388 0.32 -1.52 10.49
C ALA A 388 1.35 -2.53 11.03
N GLY A 389 1.11 -3.82 10.81
CA GLY A 389 1.90 -4.90 11.43
C GLY A 389 2.00 -4.83 12.95
N LEU A 390 1.11 -4.09 13.60
CA LEU A 390 1.11 -3.77 15.04
C LEU A 390 2.38 -3.01 15.51
N VAL A 391 3.16 -2.45 14.59
CA VAL A 391 4.44 -1.80 14.91
C VAL A 391 4.22 -0.59 15.82
N GLY A 392 3.30 0.32 15.49
CA GLY A 392 3.01 1.48 16.33
C GLY A 392 2.56 1.08 17.73
N ILE A 393 1.73 0.03 17.83
CA ILE A 393 1.26 -0.50 19.11
C ILE A 393 2.44 -1.00 19.98
N PHE A 394 3.31 -1.84 19.41
CA PHE A 394 4.47 -2.36 20.13
C PHE A 394 5.47 -1.26 20.52
N GLU A 395 5.74 -0.32 19.62
CA GLU A 395 6.65 0.78 19.90
C GLU A 395 6.10 1.73 20.98
N THR A 396 4.77 1.95 20.99
CA THR A 396 4.11 2.74 22.05
C THR A 396 4.17 2.03 23.40
N VAL A 397 3.86 0.72 23.46
CA VAL A 397 4.00 -0.07 24.69
C VAL A 397 5.44 -0.05 25.18
N THR A 398 6.42 -0.20 24.29
CA THR A 398 7.85 -0.15 24.65
C THR A 398 8.21 1.22 25.25
N SER A 399 7.84 2.31 24.57
CA SER A 399 8.13 3.67 25.02
C SER A 399 7.49 4.00 26.39
N LEU A 400 6.23 3.58 26.61
CA LEU A 400 5.54 3.77 27.89
C LEU A 400 6.19 2.96 29.02
N THR A 401 6.64 1.74 28.73
CA THR A 401 7.31 0.89 29.73
C THR A 401 8.71 1.39 30.08
N GLU A 402 9.47 1.89 29.11
CA GLU A 402 10.75 2.57 29.33
C GLU A 402 10.55 3.86 30.14
N GLY A 403 9.41 4.54 29.98
CA GLY A 403 8.98 5.67 30.79
C GLY A 403 8.57 5.32 32.22
N GLY A 404 8.63 4.03 32.62
CA GLY A 404 8.33 3.55 33.96
C GLY A 404 6.91 3.04 34.18
N MET A 405 6.08 2.97 33.16
CA MET A 405 4.73 2.37 33.22
C MET A 405 4.82 0.85 33.28
N GLY A 406 3.99 0.21 34.11
CA GLY A 406 3.91 -1.25 34.14
C GLY A 406 3.44 -1.82 32.82
N VAL A 407 4.08 -2.91 32.35
CA VAL A 407 3.81 -3.50 31.01
C VAL A 407 2.32 -3.78 30.76
N TRP A 408 1.64 -4.38 31.74
CA TRP A 408 0.21 -4.69 31.60
C TRP A 408 -0.67 -3.43 31.52
N LEU A 409 -0.29 -2.37 32.25
CA LEU A 409 -0.99 -1.09 32.19
C LEU A 409 -0.79 -0.44 30.82
N ALA A 410 0.45 -0.41 30.31
CA ALA A 410 0.77 0.11 29.00
C ALA A 410 0.03 -0.63 27.87
N ILE A 411 -0.02 -1.97 27.92
CA ILE A 411 -0.78 -2.77 26.96
C ILE A 411 -2.28 -2.42 27.02
N THR A 412 -2.84 -2.33 28.22
CA THR A 412 -4.26 -2.02 28.41
C THR A 412 -4.58 -0.63 27.90
N GLU A 413 -3.74 0.36 28.22
CA GLU A 413 -3.92 1.74 27.76
C GLU A 413 -3.88 1.83 26.23
N VAL A 414 -2.84 1.26 25.60
CA VAL A 414 -2.68 1.27 24.14
C VAL A 414 -3.82 0.53 23.44
N VAL A 415 -4.19 -0.66 23.89
CA VAL A 415 -5.30 -1.41 23.28
C VAL A 415 -6.63 -0.67 23.44
N CYS A 416 -6.91 -0.13 24.61
CA CYS A 416 -8.15 0.60 24.84
C CYS A 416 -8.19 1.91 24.06
N PHE A 417 -7.10 2.70 24.08
CA PHE A 417 -7.09 4.05 23.55
C PHE A 417 -6.77 4.11 22.04
N ASP A 418 -5.83 3.28 21.55
CA ASP A 418 -5.40 3.30 20.17
C ASP A 418 -6.19 2.33 19.26
N MET A 419 -6.94 1.35 19.84
CA MET A 419 -7.70 0.38 19.06
C MET A 419 -9.20 0.43 19.37
N ILE A 420 -9.63 0.21 20.63
CA ILE A 420 -11.05 0.06 20.97
C ILE A 420 -11.80 1.38 20.85
N LEU A 421 -11.27 2.46 21.40
CA LEU A 421 -11.90 3.77 21.42
C LEU A 421 -12.03 4.37 20.02
N PRO A 422 -10.99 4.37 19.16
CA PRO A 422 -11.13 4.79 17.77
C PRO A 422 -12.14 3.95 17.00
N ALA A 423 -12.16 2.60 17.21
CA ALA A 423 -13.14 1.71 16.60
C ALA A 423 -14.56 2.12 16.95
N ALA A 424 -14.85 2.31 18.23
CA ALA A 424 -16.18 2.66 18.72
C ALA A 424 -16.65 4.03 18.21
N LEU A 425 -15.78 5.05 18.27
CA LEU A 425 -16.11 6.41 17.85
C LEU A 425 -16.28 6.51 16.31
N CYS A 426 -15.38 5.93 15.54
CA CYS A 426 -15.50 5.90 14.08
C CYS A 426 -16.75 5.14 13.63
N LEU A 427 -17.07 4.02 14.28
CA LEU A 427 -18.28 3.26 14.01
C LEU A 427 -19.54 4.10 14.34
N ALA A 428 -19.57 4.75 15.50
CA ALA A 428 -20.71 5.59 15.92
C ALA A 428 -20.94 6.74 14.93
N ILE A 429 -19.88 7.47 14.54
CA ILE A 429 -19.98 8.58 13.58
C ILE A 429 -20.41 8.05 12.20
N SER A 430 -19.82 6.95 11.75
CA SER A 430 -20.17 6.37 10.45
C SER A 430 -21.62 5.86 10.40
N GLU A 431 -22.12 5.26 11.48
CA GLU A 431 -23.54 4.85 11.59
C GLU A 431 -24.49 6.06 11.58
N LEU A 432 -24.12 7.14 12.26
CA LEU A 432 -24.87 8.39 12.19
C LEU A 432 -24.90 8.93 10.75
N MET A 433 -23.75 8.95 10.06
CA MET A 433 -23.67 9.38 8.66
C MET A 433 -24.45 8.46 7.72
N ARG A 434 -24.49 7.15 8.00
CA ARG A 434 -25.34 6.20 7.26
C ARG A 434 -26.82 6.49 7.46
N ARG A 435 -27.28 6.80 8.69
CA ARG A 435 -28.69 7.16 8.97
C ARG A 435 -29.11 8.44 8.26
N ILE A 436 -28.20 9.41 8.14
CA ILE A 436 -28.44 10.69 7.42
C ILE A 436 -28.39 10.46 5.88
N GLY A 437 -27.89 9.30 5.41
CA GLY A 437 -27.76 8.99 3.98
C GLY A 437 -26.48 9.50 3.33
N TRP A 438 -25.53 10.02 4.11
CA TRP A 438 -24.25 10.48 3.60
C TRP A 438 -23.32 9.33 3.21
N ILE A 439 -23.36 8.21 3.91
CA ILE A 439 -22.65 6.97 3.57
C ILE A 439 -23.68 5.91 3.18
N LYS A 440 -23.52 5.34 2.00
CA LYS A 440 -24.39 4.27 1.50
C LYS A 440 -23.69 2.91 1.61
N TYR A 441 -24.48 1.82 1.58
CA TYR A 441 -23.93 0.49 1.46
C TYR A 441 -23.10 0.38 0.17
N SER A 442 -21.98 -0.28 0.24
CA SER A 442 -20.95 -0.42 -0.80
C SER A 442 -20.00 0.77 -1.02
N ASP A 443 -20.20 1.94 -0.40
CA ASP A 443 -19.27 3.06 -0.54
C ASP A 443 -17.84 2.75 0.00
N LEU A 444 -17.75 1.82 0.95
CA LEU A 444 -16.50 1.37 1.59
C LEU A 444 -16.07 -0.04 1.13
N LYS A 445 -16.71 -0.61 0.09
CA LYS A 445 -16.34 -1.93 -0.41
C LYS A 445 -14.97 -1.88 -1.05
N LEU A 446 -14.12 -2.84 -0.67
CA LEU A 446 -12.79 -3.03 -1.26
C LEU A 446 -12.88 -3.93 -2.49
N ASP A 447 -12.13 -3.61 -3.50
CA ASP A 447 -11.95 -4.42 -4.72
C ASP A 447 -10.65 -5.24 -4.58
N LEU A 448 -10.61 -6.14 -3.57
CA LEU A 448 -9.47 -7.02 -3.29
C LEU A 448 -9.48 -8.25 -4.18
#